data_8180bd14baabe89bb8bfa9014657352c
#
_entry.id   8180bd14baabe89bb8bfa9014657352c
#
_cell.length_a   1.000
_cell.length_b   1.000
_cell.length_c   1.000
_cell.angle_alpha   90.00
_cell.angle_beta   90.00
_cell.angle_gamma   90.00
#
_symmetry.space_group_name_H-M   'P 1'
#
loop_
_entity.id
_entity.type
_entity.pdbx_description
1 polymer ?
#
loop_
_entity_poly.entity_id
_entity_poly.type
_entity_poly.pdbx_seq_one_letter_code
_entity_poly.pdbx_strand_id
1 'polypeptide(L)'
;MIIGHGDDIHSETMETIINFSSNVADYNPSSDLIRHLQATMHKINRYPEPAASSACRAIARLERVSAENIIATNGAVEAIYMIAREY
;
A
#
# COMPACT_ATOMS: atom_id res chain seq x y z
N MET A 1 11.53 -23.30 -11.12
CA MET A 1 11.78 -21.83 -11.15
C MET A 1 10.39 -21.18 -11.09
N ILE A 2 10.07 -20.47 -10.02
CA ILE A 2 8.79 -19.74 -9.91
C ILE A 2 8.96 -18.46 -10.72
N ILE A 3 8.21 -18.34 -11.82
CA ILE A 3 8.21 -17.15 -12.68
C ILE A 3 6.92 -16.39 -12.35
N GLY A 4 7.02 -15.28 -11.64
CA GLY A 4 5.88 -14.41 -11.31
C GLY A 4 5.82 -14.04 -9.82
N HIS A 5 4.98 -13.07 -9.49
CA HIS A 5 4.56 -12.81 -8.13
C HIS A 5 3.50 -13.85 -7.73
N GLY A 6 3.50 -14.28 -6.48
CA GLY A 6 2.72 -15.40 -5.98
C GLY A 6 1.19 -15.32 -6.12
N ASP A 7 0.64 -14.26 -6.71
CA ASP A 7 -0.80 -14.05 -6.88
C ASP A 7 -1.19 -14.23 -8.36
N ASP A 8 -1.22 -15.48 -8.82
CA ASP A 8 -1.57 -15.83 -10.20
C ASP A 8 -3.08 -16.13 -10.30
N ILE A 9 -3.91 -15.11 -10.05
CA ILE A 9 -5.38 -15.20 -10.09
C ILE A 9 -5.92 -15.31 -11.53
N HIS A 10 -5.06 -15.30 -12.54
CA HIS A 10 -5.47 -15.23 -13.95
C HIS A 10 -5.72 -16.59 -14.63
N SER A 11 -5.64 -17.72 -13.91
CA SER A 11 -6.00 -19.00 -14.50
C SER A 11 -7.52 -19.23 -14.39
N GLU A 12 -8.20 -19.32 -15.52
CA GLU A 12 -9.66 -19.43 -15.66
C GLU A 12 -10.30 -20.72 -15.06
N THR A 13 -9.56 -21.53 -14.31
CA THR A 13 -9.99 -22.85 -13.84
C THR A 13 -9.92 -23.06 -12.36
N MET A 14 -10.07 -22.01 -11.54
CA MET A 14 -9.83 -22.14 -10.10
C MET A 14 -11.11 -22.45 -9.32
N GLU A 15 -11.26 -23.72 -8.91
CA GLU A 15 -11.93 -24.10 -7.66
C GLU A 15 -11.33 -23.29 -6.50
N THR A 16 -12.13 -23.01 -5.48
CA THR A 16 -11.74 -22.20 -4.31
C THR A 16 -10.41 -22.68 -3.70
N ILE A 17 -9.31 -22.04 -4.06
CA ILE A 17 -7.99 -22.32 -3.47
C ILE A 17 -7.75 -21.28 -2.38
N ILE A 18 -7.34 -21.76 -1.19
CA ILE A 18 -6.86 -20.87 -0.13
C ILE A 18 -5.46 -20.38 -0.54
N ASN A 19 -5.35 -19.09 -0.85
CA ASN A 19 -4.12 -18.50 -1.34
C ASN A 19 -3.19 -18.10 -0.17
N PHE A 20 -2.09 -18.83 0.01
CA PHE A 20 -1.03 -18.49 0.96
C PHE A 20 0.18 -17.81 0.31
N SER A 21 0.13 -17.53 -1.01
CA SER A 21 1.27 -16.97 -1.74
C SER A 21 1.40 -15.46 -1.62
N SER A 22 0.36 -14.77 -1.20
CA SER A 22 0.36 -13.32 -1.02
C SER A 22 -0.35 -12.92 0.28
N ASN A 23 0.18 -11.89 0.94
CA ASN A 23 -0.41 -11.32 2.15
C ASN A 23 -1.46 -10.27 1.78
N VAL A 24 -2.55 -10.73 1.20
CA VAL A 24 -3.69 -9.89 0.80
C VAL A 24 -4.89 -10.26 1.65
N ALA A 25 -5.60 -9.27 2.12
CA ALA A 25 -6.82 -9.48 2.87
C ALA A 25 -7.92 -10.06 1.95
N ASP A 26 -8.50 -11.18 2.35
CA ASP A 26 -9.56 -11.87 1.62
C ASP A 26 -10.94 -11.21 1.88
N TYR A 27 -11.02 -9.90 1.74
CA TYR A 27 -12.27 -9.16 1.82
C TYR A 27 -12.25 -7.92 0.91
N ASN A 28 -13.41 -7.56 0.42
CA ASN A 28 -13.56 -6.36 -0.40
C ASN A 28 -13.21 -5.09 0.40
N PRO A 29 -12.63 -4.07 -0.25
CA PRO A 29 -12.42 -2.78 0.37
C PRO A 29 -13.71 -2.24 0.98
N SER A 30 -13.61 -1.56 2.12
CA SER A 30 -14.79 -0.98 2.78
C SER A 30 -15.50 0.02 1.86
N SER A 31 -16.81 0.10 1.95
CA SER A 31 -17.63 1.06 1.18
C SER A 31 -17.20 2.51 1.41
N ASP A 32 -16.70 2.82 2.61
CA ASP A 32 -16.20 4.16 2.95
C ASP A 32 -14.90 4.47 2.23
N LEU A 33 -13.98 3.50 2.13
CA LEU A 33 -12.75 3.65 1.34
C LEU A 33 -13.08 3.87 -0.14
N ILE A 34 -13.96 3.04 -0.71
CA ILE A 34 -14.36 3.18 -2.12
C ILE A 34 -14.97 4.56 -2.37
N ARG A 35 -15.88 5.00 -1.51
CA ARG A 35 -16.53 6.32 -1.61
C ARG A 35 -15.50 7.46 -1.52
N HIS A 36 -14.54 7.35 -0.60
CA HIS A 36 -13.47 8.33 -0.46
C HIS A 36 -12.61 8.41 -1.72
N LEU A 37 -12.19 7.27 -2.26
CA LEU A 37 -11.40 7.22 -3.49
C LEU A 37 -12.15 7.85 -4.67
N GLN A 38 -13.43 7.49 -4.86
CA GLN A 38 -14.27 8.09 -5.90
C GLN A 38 -14.39 9.60 -5.76
N ALA A 39 -14.61 10.11 -4.55
CA ALA A 39 -14.70 11.54 -4.28
C ALA A 39 -13.38 12.30 -4.54
N THR A 40 -12.24 11.63 -4.46
CA THR A 40 -10.91 12.23 -4.65
C THR A 40 -10.31 12.00 -6.03
N MET A 41 -10.96 11.25 -6.91
CA MET A 41 -10.48 10.94 -8.26
C MET A 41 -10.14 12.18 -9.10
N HIS A 42 -10.82 13.31 -8.88
CA HIS A 42 -10.52 14.57 -9.56
C HIS A 42 -9.13 15.16 -9.25
N LYS A 43 -8.42 14.61 -8.25
CA LYS A 43 -7.08 15.03 -7.83
C LYS A 43 -5.94 14.30 -8.55
N ILE A 44 -6.24 13.23 -9.30
CA ILE A 44 -5.22 12.37 -9.91
C ILE A 44 -4.34 13.08 -10.96
N ASN A 45 -4.81 14.21 -11.51
CA ASN A 45 -4.06 15.02 -12.46
C ASN A 45 -3.10 16.03 -11.80
N ARG A 46 -2.98 16.00 -10.48
CA ARG A 46 -2.05 16.88 -9.74
C ARG A 46 -0.83 16.10 -9.31
N TYR A 47 0.31 16.79 -9.26
CA TYR A 47 1.48 16.20 -8.63
C TYR A 47 1.21 15.86 -7.16
N PRO A 48 1.71 14.72 -6.68
CA PRO A 48 1.61 14.38 -5.28
C PRO A 48 2.38 15.38 -4.41
N GLU A 49 1.97 15.48 -3.16
CA GLU A 49 2.66 16.29 -2.17
C GLU A 49 4.08 15.74 -1.94
N PRO A 50 5.13 16.60 -1.97
CA PRO A 50 6.48 16.16 -1.67
C PRO A 50 6.57 15.48 -0.29
N ALA A 51 7.31 14.38 -0.22
CA ALA A 51 7.50 13.57 0.99
C ALA A 51 6.20 13.08 1.66
N ALA A 52 5.05 13.12 0.97
CA ALA A 52 3.75 12.70 1.49
C ALA A 52 3.42 13.26 2.90
N SER A 53 3.80 14.51 3.17
CA SER A 53 3.78 15.12 4.52
C SER A 53 2.41 15.09 5.18
N SER A 54 1.32 15.24 4.43
CA SER A 54 -0.05 15.15 4.99
C SER A 54 -0.40 13.72 5.43
N ALA A 55 0.02 12.71 4.67
CA ALA A 55 -0.16 11.31 5.03
C ALA A 55 0.67 10.95 6.27
N CYS A 56 1.95 11.35 6.31
CA CYS A 56 2.80 11.15 7.48
C CYS A 56 2.21 11.77 8.74
N ARG A 57 1.69 13.01 8.67
CA ARG A 57 1.00 13.65 9.80
C ARG A 57 -0.28 12.92 10.22
N ALA A 58 -1.04 12.36 9.28
CA ALA A 58 -2.26 11.60 9.59
C ALA A 58 -1.91 10.30 10.32
N ILE A 59 -0.91 9.57 9.83
CA ILE A 59 -0.42 8.33 10.46
C ILE A 59 0.17 8.64 11.85
N ALA A 60 0.99 9.69 11.96
CA ALA A 60 1.58 10.12 13.23
C ALA A 60 0.54 10.34 14.33
N ARG A 61 -0.58 10.98 13.97
CA ARG A 61 -1.71 11.16 14.91
C ARG A 61 -2.35 9.85 15.32
N LEU A 62 -2.53 8.94 14.38
CA LEU A 62 -3.13 7.62 14.63
C LEU A 62 -2.23 6.77 15.53
N GLU A 63 -0.96 6.72 15.22
CA GLU A 63 0.05 5.91 15.92
C GLU A 63 0.62 6.61 17.18
N ARG A 64 0.27 7.87 17.42
CA ARG A 64 0.74 8.69 18.57
C ARG A 64 2.25 8.83 18.61
N VAL A 65 2.87 9.04 17.45
CA VAL A 65 4.30 9.29 17.30
C VAL A 65 4.54 10.65 16.63
N SER A 66 5.78 11.14 16.62
CA SER A 66 6.12 12.33 15.86
C SER A 66 6.08 12.05 14.35
N ALA A 67 5.60 13.01 13.57
CA ALA A 67 5.59 12.90 12.11
C ALA A 67 7.01 12.77 11.51
N GLU A 68 8.02 13.24 12.22
CA GLU A 68 9.43 13.12 11.86
C GLU A 68 9.94 11.66 11.91
N ASN A 69 9.23 10.79 12.63
CA ASN A 69 9.55 9.37 12.74
C ASN A 69 8.83 8.52 11.70
N ILE A 70 8.17 9.16 10.72
CA ILE A 70 7.42 8.46 9.67
C ILE A 70 7.97 8.85 8.32
N ILE A 71 8.28 7.85 7.52
CA ILE A 71 8.65 8.00 6.13
C ILE A 71 7.66 7.23 5.25
N ALA A 72 7.18 7.87 4.20
CA ALA A 72 6.37 7.21 3.17
C ALA A 72 7.29 6.73 2.06
N THR A 73 7.19 5.45 1.72
CA THR A 73 8.00 4.81 0.69
C THR A 73 7.12 4.17 -0.38
N ASN A 74 7.69 3.94 -1.53
CA ASN A 74 7.04 3.25 -2.64
C ASN A 74 7.12 1.73 -2.43
N GLY A 75 6.42 1.26 -1.39
CA GLY A 75 6.44 -0.12 -0.94
C GLY A 75 7.58 -0.42 0.04
N ALA A 76 7.49 -1.61 0.66
CA ALA A 76 8.43 -2.06 1.69
C ALA A 76 9.86 -2.25 1.15
N VAL A 77 10.02 -2.57 -0.12
CA VAL A 77 11.34 -2.78 -0.75
C VAL A 77 12.17 -1.51 -0.71
N GLU A 78 11.59 -0.35 -1.01
CA GLU A 78 12.30 0.93 -0.92
C GLU A 78 12.74 1.22 0.51
N ALA A 79 11.87 0.97 1.50
CA ALA A 79 12.23 1.12 2.91
C ALA A 79 13.42 0.26 3.31
N ILE A 80 13.46 -1.01 2.86
CA ILE A 80 14.58 -1.92 3.10
C ILE A 80 15.87 -1.38 2.48
N TYR A 81 15.82 -0.90 1.23
CA TYR A 81 16.99 -0.30 0.57
C TYR A 81 17.49 0.96 1.29
N MET A 82 16.59 1.80 1.77
CA MET A 82 16.97 3.01 2.53
C MET A 82 17.69 2.64 3.82
N ILE A 83 17.15 1.66 4.58
CA ILE A 83 17.78 1.15 5.81
C ILE A 83 19.16 0.56 5.49
N ALA A 84 19.26 -0.31 4.48
CA ALA A 84 20.52 -0.97 4.11
C ALA A 84 21.60 0.01 3.61
N ARG A 85 21.23 1.21 3.18
CA ARG A 85 22.19 2.26 2.79
C ARG A 85 22.69 3.10 3.94
N GLU A 86 21.92 3.17 5.02
CA GLU A 86 22.25 3.96 6.20
C GLU A 86 23.17 3.19 7.16
N TYR A 87 23.06 1.87 7.19
CA TYR A 87 23.81 0.95 8.05
C TYR A 87 24.73 0.02 7.24
#